data_95c1356243cbf6244695ca39de3faff7
#
_entry.id   95c1356243cbf6244695ca39de3faff7
#
_cell.length_a   1.000
_cell.length_b   1.000
_cell.length_c   1.000
_cell.angle_alpha   90.00
_cell.angle_beta   90.00
_cell.angle_gamma   90.00
#
_symmetry.space_group_name_H-M   'P 1'
#
loop_
_entity.id
_entity.type
_entity.pdbx_description
1 polymer ?
#
loop_
_entity_poly.entity_id
_entity_poly.type
_entity_poly.pdbx_seq_one_letter_code
_entity_poly.pdbx_strand_id
1 'polypeptide(L)'
;MTILTFTLILFLGTFIAGLLGSLTGLGGGVVVIPLLTLLFHVDIRYAIGAALLASIATSSGAATAYVKEGITNIRLGMFLEIATTIGAVVGALIAIYMPTNTIAIIFGVVLIFSAVMTLRKKNEHALEGGSPLAEKLKLNSTYPVDGQKVPYKLTNIVGGFSLMGVAGVLSGLLGIGSGSLKVLAMDGLMKIPFKVSTTTSNFMIGVTAAASAVVYLQRGYMDPGIAFPVILGVLCGAITGSKLLKKMNPKTLRLIFAVAITLVALQMIYNGVQNKF
;
A
#
# COMPACT_ATOMS: atom_id res chain seq x y z
N MET A 1 -23.94 18.13 11.54
CA MET A 1 -23.93 17.18 10.42
C MET A 1 -24.74 15.97 10.84
N THR A 2 -25.69 15.49 10.04
CA THR A 2 -26.44 14.27 10.39
C THR A 2 -25.56 13.02 10.16
N ILE A 3 -25.83 11.94 10.90
CA ILE A 3 -25.10 10.67 10.74
C ILE A 3 -25.14 10.19 9.28
N LEU A 4 -26.31 10.33 8.64
CA LEU A 4 -26.48 9.95 7.23
C LEU A 4 -25.57 10.76 6.29
N THR A 5 -25.50 12.08 6.48
CA THR A 5 -24.67 12.96 5.65
C THR A 5 -23.18 12.63 5.83
N PHE A 6 -22.76 12.39 7.07
CA PHE A 6 -21.38 11.96 7.38
C PHE A 6 -21.04 10.66 6.65
N THR A 7 -21.87 9.63 6.80
CA THR A 7 -21.66 8.31 6.18
C THR A 7 -21.60 8.39 4.66
N LEU A 8 -22.49 9.20 4.02
CA LEU A 8 -22.50 9.35 2.57
C LEU A 8 -21.24 10.06 2.04
N ILE A 9 -20.82 11.17 2.69
CA ILE A 9 -19.61 11.89 2.26
C ILE A 9 -18.38 11.01 2.48
N LEU A 10 -18.32 10.27 3.59
CA LEU A 10 -17.24 9.36 3.89
C LEU A 10 -17.18 8.22 2.85
N PHE A 11 -18.33 7.62 2.51
CA PHE A 11 -18.42 6.60 1.47
C PHE A 11 -17.96 7.11 0.10
N LEU A 12 -18.40 8.30 -0.33
CA LEU A 12 -17.99 8.88 -1.60
C LEU A 12 -16.50 9.23 -1.64
N GLY A 13 -15.99 9.83 -0.57
CA GLY A 13 -14.55 10.14 -0.45
C GLY A 13 -13.68 8.88 -0.48
N THR A 14 -14.09 7.83 0.24
CA THR A 14 -13.38 6.56 0.27
C THR A 14 -13.57 5.74 -1.00
N PHE A 15 -14.67 5.90 -1.74
CA PHE A 15 -14.84 5.36 -3.09
C PHE A 15 -13.79 5.93 -4.03
N ILE A 16 -13.56 7.25 -4.01
CA ILE A 16 -12.48 7.89 -4.79
C ILE A 16 -11.11 7.39 -4.34
N ALA A 17 -10.90 7.23 -3.03
CA ALA A 17 -9.67 6.67 -2.46
C ALA A 17 -9.39 5.25 -2.96
N GLY A 18 -10.40 4.40 -2.98
CA GLY A 18 -10.32 3.02 -3.49
C GLY A 18 -10.04 2.97 -4.98
N LEU A 19 -10.70 3.83 -5.75
CA LEU A 19 -10.49 3.97 -7.19
C LEU A 19 -9.03 4.36 -7.47
N LEU A 20 -8.52 5.42 -6.84
CA LEU A 20 -7.14 5.87 -7.01
C LEU A 20 -6.12 4.84 -6.50
N GLY A 21 -6.39 4.22 -5.35
CA GLY A 21 -5.54 3.21 -4.74
C GLY A 21 -5.37 1.96 -5.60
N SER A 22 -6.45 1.47 -6.23
CA SER A 22 -6.39 0.32 -7.14
C SER A 22 -5.64 0.61 -8.43
N LEU A 23 -5.71 1.85 -8.93
CA LEU A 23 -5.05 2.30 -10.15
C LEU A 23 -3.53 2.46 -9.96
N THR A 24 -3.08 2.81 -8.77
CA THR A 24 -1.66 3.07 -8.46
C THR A 24 -0.94 1.89 -7.82
N GLY A 25 -1.68 0.92 -7.27
CA GLY A 25 -1.11 -0.22 -6.56
C GLY A 25 -0.55 0.12 -5.18
N LEU A 26 -0.89 1.29 -4.62
CA LEU A 26 -0.44 1.74 -3.30
C LEU A 26 -1.41 1.37 -2.17
N GLY A 27 -2.59 0.85 -2.53
CA GLY A 27 -3.67 0.59 -1.59
C GLY A 27 -4.51 1.82 -1.27
N GLY A 28 -5.79 1.62 -0.90
CA GLY A 28 -6.72 2.72 -0.60
C GLY A 28 -6.36 3.52 0.65
N GLY A 29 -5.63 2.92 1.59
CA GLY A 29 -5.25 3.53 2.88
C GLY A 29 -4.49 4.84 2.77
N VAL A 30 -3.68 5.00 1.73
CA VAL A 30 -2.89 6.23 1.46
C VAL A 30 -3.77 7.49 1.36
N VAL A 31 -4.95 7.38 0.81
CA VAL A 31 -5.88 8.51 0.65
C VAL A 31 -6.88 8.59 1.81
N VAL A 32 -7.23 7.44 2.41
CA VAL A 32 -8.19 7.37 3.51
C VAL A 32 -7.72 8.12 4.75
N ILE A 33 -6.43 8.01 5.13
CA ILE A 33 -5.90 8.68 6.32
C ILE A 33 -6.02 10.20 6.22
N PRO A 34 -5.51 10.86 5.17
CA PRO A 34 -5.68 12.30 5.02
C PRO A 34 -7.15 12.73 4.92
N LEU A 35 -7.97 11.93 4.25
CA LEU A 35 -9.41 12.21 4.15
C LEU A 35 -10.03 12.28 5.56
N LEU A 36 -9.75 11.31 6.41
CA LEU A 36 -10.29 11.26 7.77
C LEU A 36 -9.69 12.35 8.67
N THR A 37 -8.39 12.56 8.60
CA THR A 37 -7.70 13.49 9.52
C THR A 37 -7.88 14.95 9.11
N LEU A 38 -7.76 15.29 7.82
CA LEU A 38 -7.80 16.67 7.36
C LEU A 38 -9.23 17.19 7.11
N LEU A 39 -10.14 16.32 6.61
CA LEU A 39 -11.50 16.73 6.28
C LEU A 39 -12.48 16.48 7.43
N PHE A 40 -12.34 15.36 8.14
CA PHE A 40 -13.26 14.97 9.20
C PHE A 40 -12.70 15.19 10.61
N HIS A 41 -11.45 15.66 10.74
CA HIS A 41 -10.76 15.90 12.01
C HIS A 41 -10.77 14.67 12.95
N VAL A 42 -10.73 13.47 12.37
CA VAL A 42 -10.62 12.21 13.13
C VAL A 42 -9.18 12.05 13.61
N ASP A 43 -9.00 11.62 14.87
CA ASP A 43 -7.68 11.31 15.39
C ASP A 43 -6.94 10.33 14.46
N ILE A 44 -5.66 10.58 14.23
CA ILE A 44 -4.85 9.85 13.23
C ILE A 44 -4.79 8.34 13.52
N ARG A 45 -4.89 7.90 14.78
CA ARG A 45 -4.87 6.48 15.15
C ARG A 45 -6.13 5.76 14.67
N TYR A 46 -7.31 6.38 14.81
CA TYR A 46 -8.56 5.85 14.25
C TYR A 46 -8.55 5.87 12.72
N ALA A 47 -7.97 6.93 12.14
CA ALA A 47 -7.80 7.00 10.69
C ALA A 47 -6.88 5.89 10.16
N ILE A 48 -5.79 5.57 10.89
CA ILE A 48 -4.90 4.44 10.57
C ILE A 48 -5.66 3.11 10.70
N GLY A 49 -6.43 2.90 11.78
CA GLY A 49 -7.24 1.69 11.95
C GLY A 49 -8.20 1.46 10.79
N ALA A 50 -8.92 2.50 10.36
CA ALA A 50 -9.82 2.44 9.20
C ALA A 50 -9.06 2.19 7.88
N ALA A 51 -7.88 2.81 7.72
CA ALA A 51 -7.03 2.65 6.54
C ALA A 51 -6.43 1.25 6.40
N LEU A 52 -6.12 0.58 7.51
CA LEU A 52 -5.70 -0.83 7.51
C LEU A 52 -6.80 -1.73 6.96
N LEU A 53 -8.05 -1.52 7.40
CA LEU A 53 -9.21 -2.27 6.88
C LEU A 53 -9.46 -1.96 5.40
N ALA A 54 -9.32 -0.69 4.99
CA ALA A 54 -9.37 -0.28 3.59
C ALA A 54 -8.29 -0.98 2.75
N SER A 55 -7.08 -1.12 3.30
CA SER A 55 -5.96 -1.78 2.64
C SER A 55 -6.19 -3.29 2.48
N ILE A 56 -6.81 -3.95 3.46
CA ILE A 56 -7.22 -5.35 3.36
C ILE A 56 -8.26 -5.51 2.26
N ALA A 57 -9.28 -4.64 2.22
CA ALA A 57 -10.36 -4.69 1.24
C ALA A 57 -9.84 -4.47 -0.20
N THR A 58 -9.01 -3.44 -0.42
CA THR A 58 -8.41 -3.17 -1.75
C THR A 58 -7.49 -4.28 -2.22
N SER A 59 -6.65 -4.78 -1.31
CA SER A 59 -5.71 -5.86 -1.60
C SER A 59 -6.44 -7.15 -2.00
N SER A 60 -7.47 -7.53 -1.26
CA SER A 60 -8.28 -8.73 -1.55
C SER A 60 -8.95 -8.63 -2.92
N GLY A 61 -9.51 -7.46 -3.26
CA GLY A 61 -10.13 -7.23 -4.57
C GLY A 61 -9.14 -7.28 -5.73
N ALA A 62 -7.97 -6.67 -5.56
CA ALA A 62 -6.93 -6.63 -6.60
C ALA A 62 -6.19 -7.96 -6.75
N ALA A 63 -5.85 -8.62 -5.64
CA ALA A 63 -5.11 -9.87 -5.65
C ALA A 63 -5.86 -10.98 -6.39
N THR A 64 -7.19 -11.05 -6.25
CA THR A 64 -8.03 -12.06 -6.93
C THR A 64 -7.87 -12.01 -8.45
N ALA A 65 -7.78 -10.81 -9.03
CA ALA A 65 -7.59 -10.63 -10.47
C ALA A 65 -6.17 -11.04 -10.91
N TYR A 66 -5.14 -10.56 -10.21
CA TYR A 66 -3.75 -10.77 -10.60
C TYR A 66 -3.23 -12.20 -10.38
N VAL A 67 -3.74 -12.90 -9.36
CA VAL A 67 -3.43 -14.31 -9.13
C VAL A 67 -3.99 -15.19 -10.24
N LYS A 68 -5.22 -14.91 -10.70
CA LYS A 68 -5.83 -15.63 -11.84
C LYS A 68 -5.05 -15.43 -13.15
N GLU A 69 -4.46 -14.26 -13.35
CA GLU A 69 -3.63 -13.97 -14.54
C GLU A 69 -2.23 -14.59 -14.47
N GLY A 70 -1.84 -15.21 -13.35
CA GLY A 70 -0.53 -15.87 -13.17
C GLY A 70 0.67 -14.92 -13.15
N ILE A 71 0.44 -13.61 -12.89
CA ILE A 71 1.49 -12.59 -12.86
C ILE A 71 2.14 -12.51 -11.47
N THR A 72 1.37 -12.81 -10.42
CA THR A 72 1.81 -12.71 -9.02
C THR A 72 2.74 -13.86 -8.66
N ASN A 73 3.92 -13.55 -8.12
CA ASN A 73 4.81 -14.57 -7.54
C ASN A 73 4.43 -14.83 -6.08
N ILE A 74 3.48 -15.74 -5.86
CA ILE A 74 2.96 -16.07 -4.52
C ILE A 74 4.07 -16.60 -3.61
N ARG A 75 4.98 -17.45 -4.12
CA ARG A 75 6.06 -18.03 -3.31
C ARG A 75 7.00 -16.96 -2.78
N LEU A 76 7.38 -16.02 -3.64
CA LEU A 76 8.18 -14.87 -3.25
C LEU A 76 7.43 -13.98 -2.25
N GLY A 77 6.16 -13.67 -2.54
CA GLY A 77 5.31 -12.89 -1.65
C GLY A 77 5.24 -13.50 -0.25
N MET A 78 4.99 -14.80 -0.15
CA MET A 78 4.95 -15.52 1.14
C MET A 78 6.28 -15.47 1.88
N PHE A 79 7.41 -15.62 1.18
CA PHE A 79 8.74 -15.51 1.78
C PHE A 79 9.02 -14.11 2.33
N LEU A 80 8.75 -13.08 1.54
CA LEU A 80 8.98 -11.69 1.92
C LEU A 80 7.99 -11.21 3.00
N GLU A 81 6.79 -11.79 3.04
CA GLU A 81 5.76 -11.46 4.00
C GLU A 81 6.16 -11.78 5.45
N ILE A 82 7.06 -12.72 5.66
CA ILE A 82 7.61 -13.00 7.00
C ILE A 82 8.26 -11.73 7.57
N ALA A 83 9.12 -11.08 6.79
CA ALA A 83 9.79 -9.85 7.23
C ALA A 83 8.81 -8.68 7.37
N THR A 84 7.89 -8.51 6.41
CA THR A 84 6.92 -7.41 6.43
C THR A 84 5.92 -7.56 7.57
N THR A 85 5.45 -8.76 7.88
CA THR A 85 4.51 -9.02 8.97
C THR A 85 5.14 -8.74 10.33
N ILE A 86 6.36 -9.24 10.57
CA ILE A 86 7.11 -8.94 11.81
C ILE A 86 7.32 -7.43 11.93
N GLY A 87 7.80 -6.79 10.86
CA GLY A 87 7.98 -5.34 10.84
C GLY A 87 6.68 -4.58 11.10
N ALA A 88 5.57 -5.02 10.53
CA ALA A 88 4.27 -4.36 10.66
C ALA A 88 3.72 -4.42 12.09
N VAL A 89 3.86 -5.55 12.77
CA VAL A 89 3.49 -5.66 14.19
C VAL A 89 4.36 -4.73 15.04
N VAL A 90 5.68 -4.71 14.81
CA VAL A 90 6.60 -3.79 15.51
C VAL A 90 6.23 -2.33 15.23
N GLY A 91 5.98 -1.97 13.97
CA GLY A 91 5.57 -0.61 13.59
C GLY A 91 4.26 -0.17 14.24
N ALA A 92 3.26 -1.05 14.27
CA ALA A 92 1.98 -0.80 14.93
C ALA A 92 2.13 -0.60 16.45
N LEU A 93 2.97 -1.39 17.10
CA LEU A 93 3.28 -1.22 18.52
C LEU A 93 3.98 0.12 18.80
N ILE A 94 4.94 0.51 17.97
CA ILE A 94 5.62 1.80 18.08
C ILE A 94 4.62 2.96 17.91
N ALA A 95 3.72 2.88 16.94
CA ALA A 95 2.74 3.93 16.65
C ALA A 95 1.84 4.28 17.84
N ILE A 96 1.53 3.29 18.70
CA ILE A 96 0.67 3.49 19.88
C ILE A 96 1.32 4.48 20.87
N TYR A 97 2.63 4.43 21.00
CA TYR A 97 3.39 5.26 21.96
C TYR A 97 3.91 6.57 21.34
N MET A 98 3.79 6.73 20.01
CA MET A 98 4.25 7.95 19.35
C MET A 98 3.23 9.09 19.44
N PRO A 99 3.69 10.34 19.56
CA PRO A 99 2.83 11.52 19.43
C PRO A 99 2.16 11.55 18.03
N THR A 100 0.89 11.92 17.97
CA THR A 100 0.10 11.98 16.74
C THR A 100 0.73 12.91 15.68
N ASN A 101 1.28 14.05 16.11
CA ASN A 101 2.00 14.98 15.25
C ASN A 101 3.23 14.35 14.58
N THR A 102 3.98 13.54 15.32
CA THR A 102 5.14 12.82 14.76
C THR A 102 4.72 11.79 13.72
N ILE A 103 3.64 11.05 13.99
CA ILE A 103 3.06 10.11 13.01
C ILE A 103 2.66 10.85 11.73
N ALA A 104 2.00 12.01 11.85
CA ALA A 104 1.58 12.81 10.71
C ALA A 104 2.76 13.31 9.86
N ILE A 105 3.86 13.74 10.50
CA ILE A 105 5.08 14.16 9.79
C ILE A 105 5.71 12.97 9.04
N ILE A 106 5.90 11.83 9.71
CA ILE A 106 6.47 10.63 9.08
C ILE A 106 5.58 10.19 7.92
N PHE A 107 4.25 10.21 8.12
CA PHE A 107 3.29 9.90 7.07
C PHE A 107 3.48 10.79 5.84
N GLY A 108 3.55 12.10 6.02
CA GLY A 108 3.76 13.05 4.93
C GLY A 108 5.08 12.82 4.19
N VAL A 109 6.19 12.56 4.90
CA VAL A 109 7.49 12.23 4.29
C VAL A 109 7.40 10.96 3.45
N VAL A 110 6.76 9.90 3.95
CA VAL A 110 6.59 8.64 3.22
C VAL A 110 5.67 8.83 2.01
N LEU A 111 4.66 9.72 2.09
CA LEU A 111 3.81 10.05 0.95
C LEU A 111 4.59 10.76 -0.16
N ILE A 112 5.45 11.74 0.17
CA ILE A 112 6.32 12.41 -0.82
C ILE A 112 7.23 11.39 -1.49
N PHE A 113 7.86 10.53 -0.70
CA PHE A 113 8.69 9.45 -1.24
C PHE A 113 7.91 8.54 -2.19
N SER A 114 6.68 8.15 -1.82
CA SER A 114 5.79 7.32 -2.65
C SER A 114 5.38 8.02 -3.94
N ALA A 115 5.12 9.33 -3.90
CA ALA A 115 4.81 10.14 -5.08
C ALA A 115 5.98 10.15 -6.08
N VAL A 116 7.20 10.40 -5.58
CA VAL A 116 8.42 10.38 -6.39
C VAL A 116 8.65 9.00 -7.01
N MET A 117 8.46 7.92 -6.24
CA MET A 117 8.59 6.55 -6.75
C MET A 117 7.56 6.22 -7.84
N THR A 118 6.34 6.73 -7.72
CA THR A 118 5.27 6.54 -8.70
C THR A 118 5.60 7.16 -10.05
N LEU A 119 6.36 8.26 -10.06
CA LEU A 119 6.77 8.99 -11.27
C LEU A 119 8.07 8.46 -11.91
N ARG A 120 8.85 7.66 -11.18
CA ARG A 120 10.12 7.12 -11.73
C ARG A 120 9.87 6.26 -12.97
N LYS A 121 10.75 6.44 -13.97
CA LYS A 121 10.82 5.56 -15.14
C LYS A 121 11.15 4.13 -14.67
N LYS A 122 10.44 3.17 -15.24
CA LYS A 122 10.60 1.75 -14.96
C LYS A 122 11.61 1.18 -15.93
N ASN A 123 12.64 0.55 -15.42
CA ASN A 123 13.58 -0.18 -16.23
C ASN A 123 13.08 -1.64 -16.35
N GLU A 124 13.01 -2.15 -17.57
CA GLU A 124 12.90 -3.59 -17.78
C GLU A 124 14.28 -4.17 -17.47
N HIS A 125 14.34 -5.01 -16.45
CA HIS A 125 15.60 -5.64 -16.05
C HIS A 125 15.88 -6.82 -16.96
N ALA A 126 17.06 -6.81 -17.61
CA ALA A 126 17.56 -7.93 -18.37
C ALA A 126 17.86 -9.13 -17.44
N LEU A 127 17.90 -10.34 -18.01
CA LEU A 127 18.15 -11.62 -17.33
C LEU A 127 19.62 -11.75 -16.86
N GLU A 128 20.15 -10.81 -16.09
CA GLU A 128 21.51 -10.87 -15.57
C GLU A 128 21.51 -11.47 -14.16
N GLY A 129 22.30 -12.55 -13.99
CA GLY A 129 22.77 -13.13 -12.74
C GLY A 129 21.70 -13.49 -11.70
N GLY A 130 21.40 -14.76 -11.48
CA GLY A 130 20.56 -15.23 -10.37
C GLY A 130 21.34 -15.31 -9.05
N SER A 131 20.68 -15.01 -7.92
CA SER A 131 21.23 -15.30 -6.59
C SER A 131 21.17 -16.80 -6.30
N PRO A 132 22.26 -17.44 -5.80
CA PRO A 132 22.23 -18.86 -5.40
C PRO A 132 21.14 -19.15 -4.36
N LEU A 133 20.85 -18.17 -3.49
CA LEU A 133 19.79 -18.26 -2.50
C LEU A 133 18.39 -18.30 -3.17
N ALA A 134 18.18 -17.54 -4.25
CA ALA A 134 16.94 -17.57 -5.00
C ALA A 134 16.68 -18.92 -5.65
N GLU A 135 17.74 -19.58 -6.13
CA GLU A 135 17.66 -20.93 -6.70
C GLU A 135 17.36 -21.98 -5.62
N LYS A 136 18.07 -21.93 -4.50
CA LYS A 136 17.86 -22.85 -3.37
C LYS A 136 16.43 -22.75 -2.81
N LEU A 137 15.88 -21.54 -2.71
CA LEU A 137 14.51 -21.29 -2.23
C LEU A 137 13.45 -21.43 -3.35
N LYS A 138 13.86 -21.70 -4.59
CA LYS A 138 12.99 -21.82 -5.78
C LYS A 138 12.10 -20.58 -5.96
N LEU A 139 12.65 -19.37 -5.78
CA LEU A 139 11.93 -18.11 -5.88
C LEU A 139 11.89 -17.56 -7.32
N ASN A 140 12.79 -18.01 -8.20
CA ASN A 140 12.77 -17.69 -9.62
C ASN A 140 11.47 -18.18 -10.24
N SER A 141 10.91 -17.41 -11.18
CA SER A 141 9.61 -17.73 -11.78
C SER A 141 9.52 -17.20 -13.20
N THR A 142 8.36 -17.34 -13.80
CA THR A 142 8.00 -16.80 -15.11
C THR A 142 6.75 -15.94 -14.99
N TYR A 143 6.56 -15.00 -15.90
CA TYR A 143 5.33 -14.21 -16.00
C TYR A 143 4.87 -14.08 -17.47
N PRO A 144 3.58 -13.93 -17.72
CA PRO A 144 3.05 -13.85 -19.07
C PRO A 144 3.33 -12.47 -19.70
N VAL A 145 3.92 -12.47 -20.91
CA VAL A 145 4.13 -11.31 -21.77
C VAL A 145 3.69 -11.72 -23.17
N ASP A 146 2.70 -11.07 -23.74
CA ASP A 146 2.17 -11.32 -25.08
C ASP A 146 1.89 -12.80 -25.39
N GLY A 147 1.35 -13.52 -24.38
CA GLY A 147 1.01 -14.94 -24.50
C GLY A 147 2.18 -15.90 -24.27
N GLN A 148 3.41 -15.41 -24.10
CA GLN A 148 4.60 -16.21 -23.81
C GLN A 148 4.99 -16.10 -22.34
N LYS A 149 5.54 -17.18 -21.75
CA LYS A 149 6.07 -17.17 -20.39
C LYS A 149 7.54 -16.73 -20.42
N VAL A 150 7.81 -15.51 -19.96
CA VAL A 150 9.16 -14.95 -19.86
C VAL A 150 9.74 -15.28 -18.50
N PRO A 151 10.88 -15.98 -18.41
CA PRO A 151 11.56 -16.27 -17.14
C PRO A 151 12.23 -15.02 -16.59
N TYR A 152 12.34 -14.90 -15.26
CA TYR A 152 13.15 -13.90 -14.58
C TYR A 152 13.86 -14.51 -13.38
N LYS A 153 15.02 -13.95 -13.05
CA LYS A 153 15.88 -14.37 -11.93
C LYS A 153 15.97 -13.26 -10.90
N LEU A 154 15.99 -13.66 -9.63
CA LEU A 154 16.08 -12.72 -8.52
C LEU A 154 17.52 -12.53 -8.09
N THR A 155 17.86 -11.29 -7.74
CA THR A 155 19.16 -10.92 -7.16
C THR A 155 18.96 -10.40 -5.73
N ASN A 156 20.03 -10.24 -4.98
CA ASN A 156 20.07 -9.56 -3.67
C ASN A 156 18.89 -9.88 -2.72
N ILE A 157 18.63 -11.17 -2.51
CA ILE A 157 17.50 -11.63 -1.67
C ILE A 157 17.58 -11.07 -0.24
N VAL A 158 18.79 -11.07 0.35
CA VAL A 158 18.98 -10.58 1.73
C VAL A 158 18.66 -9.09 1.85
N GLY A 159 19.19 -8.27 0.92
CA GLY A 159 18.87 -6.83 0.90
C GLY A 159 17.39 -6.56 0.68
N GLY A 160 16.73 -7.32 -0.22
CA GLY A 160 15.30 -7.26 -0.43
C GLY A 160 14.49 -7.61 0.82
N PHE A 161 14.86 -8.70 1.50
CA PHE A 161 14.21 -9.14 2.75
C PHE A 161 14.35 -8.10 3.87
N SER A 162 15.56 -7.53 4.06
CA SER A 162 15.79 -6.48 5.06
C SER A 162 14.97 -5.22 4.78
N LEU A 163 14.94 -4.76 3.52
CA LEU A 163 14.13 -3.60 3.13
C LEU A 163 12.62 -3.87 3.29
N MET A 164 12.18 -5.13 3.08
CA MET A 164 10.80 -5.54 3.36
C MET A 164 10.46 -5.43 4.85
N GLY A 165 11.38 -5.75 5.75
CA GLY A 165 11.20 -5.52 7.19
C GLY A 165 10.96 -4.03 7.51
N VAL A 166 11.77 -3.14 6.95
CA VAL A 166 11.58 -1.67 7.09
C VAL A 166 10.25 -1.23 6.49
N ALA A 167 9.90 -1.73 5.30
CA ALA A 167 8.60 -1.45 4.68
C ALA A 167 7.43 -1.92 5.56
N GLY A 168 7.60 -3.05 6.24
CA GLY A 168 6.65 -3.56 7.23
C GLY A 168 6.48 -2.60 8.40
N VAL A 169 7.58 -2.15 9.03
CA VAL A 169 7.53 -1.17 10.15
C VAL A 169 6.77 0.08 9.73
N LEU A 170 7.08 0.65 8.59
CA LEU A 170 6.37 1.84 8.06
C LEU A 170 4.90 1.52 7.73
N SER A 171 4.60 0.33 7.25
CA SER A 171 3.23 -0.12 7.01
C SER A 171 2.40 -0.16 8.28
N GLY A 172 2.93 -0.77 9.35
CA GLY A 172 2.26 -0.89 10.63
C GLY A 172 2.12 0.44 11.35
N LEU A 173 3.14 1.29 11.27
CA LEU A 173 3.15 2.61 11.88
C LEU A 173 2.14 3.56 11.22
N LEU A 174 2.02 3.49 9.88
CA LEU A 174 1.27 4.48 9.10
C LEU A 174 -0.05 3.94 8.52
N GLY A 175 -0.33 2.65 8.62
CA GLY A 175 -1.56 2.06 8.08
C GLY A 175 -1.72 2.02 6.56
N ILE A 176 -0.65 2.27 5.79
CA ILE A 176 -0.72 2.44 4.33
C ILE A 176 -0.36 1.21 3.50
N GLY A 177 -0.06 0.08 4.16
CA GLY A 177 0.36 -1.16 3.47
C GLY A 177 1.73 -1.10 2.79
N SER A 178 2.40 0.06 2.76
CA SER A 178 3.76 0.31 2.20
C SER A 178 4.02 -0.26 0.80
N GLY A 179 3.00 -0.28 -0.07
CA GLY A 179 3.11 -0.86 -1.42
C GLY A 179 4.26 -0.31 -2.24
N SER A 180 4.52 1.00 -2.19
CA SER A 180 5.63 1.65 -2.91
C SER A 180 7.01 1.16 -2.46
N LEU A 181 7.21 0.99 -1.15
CA LEU A 181 8.47 0.46 -0.60
C LEU A 181 8.67 -1.01 -0.93
N LYS A 182 7.59 -1.82 -0.87
CA LYS A 182 7.63 -3.22 -1.28
C LYS A 182 7.99 -3.36 -2.76
N VAL A 183 7.39 -2.55 -3.63
CA VAL A 183 7.74 -2.52 -5.06
C VAL A 183 9.19 -2.09 -5.25
N LEU A 184 9.68 -1.07 -4.51
CA LEU A 184 11.08 -0.64 -4.57
C LEU A 184 12.05 -1.77 -4.16
N ALA A 185 11.72 -2.52 -3.13
CA ALA A 185 12.55 -3.65 -2.70
C ALA A 185 12.62 -4.74 -3.78
N MET A 186 11.49 -5.08 -4.39
CA MET A 186 11.41 -6.11 -5.42
C MET A 186 12.01 -5.65 -6.76
N ASP A 187 11.57 -4.51 -7.28
CA ASP A 187 12.03 -3.98 -8.57
C ASP A 187 13.45 -3.40 -8.47
N GLY A 188 13.72 -2.56 -7.46
CA GLY A 188 14.99 -1.86 -7.30
C GLY A 188 16.15 -2.75 -6.89
N LEU A 189 16.01 -3.51 -5.80
CA LEU A 189 17.07 -4.33 -5.23
C LEU A 189 17.11 -5.75 -5.79
N MET A 190 15.94 -6.39 -5.90
CA MET A 190 15.86 -7.79 -6.32
C MET A 190 15.76 -7.96 -7.83
N LYS A 191 15.68 -6.87 -8.60
CA LYS A 191 15.62 -6.84 -10.07
C LYS A 191 14.44 -7.62 -10.67
N ILE A 192 13.32 -7.64 -9.97
CA ILE A 192 12.10 -8.33 -10.40
C ILE A 192 11.36 -7.41 -11.39
N PRO A 193 10.78 -7.96 -12.48
CA PRO A 193 9.99 -7.16 -13.41
C PRO A 193 8.91 -6.36 -12.69
N PHE A 194 8.77 -5.10 -13.03
CA PHE A 194 7.87 -4.17 -12.32
C PHE A 194 6.43 -4.69 -12.22
N LYS A 195 5.91 -5.32 -13.28
CA LYS A 195 4.55 -5.88 -13.31
C LYS A 195 4.38 -6.97 -12.25
N VAL A 196 5.37 -7.85 -12.09
CA VAL A 196 5.39 -8.89 -11.05
C VAL A 196 5.53 -8.27 -9.67
N SER A 197 6.43 -7.29 -9.50
CA SER A 197 6.64 -6.59 -8.23
C SER A 197 5.37 -5.91 -7.73
N THR A 198 4.64 -5.21 -8.62
CA THR A 198 3.40 -4.51 -8.28
C THR A 198 2.29 -5.49 -7.89
N THR A 199 2.09 -6.56 -8.65
CA THR A 199 1.04 -7.55 -8.37
C THR A 199 1.34 -8.37 -7.11
N THR A 200 2.60 -8.72 -6.88
CA THR A 200 3.05 -9.41 -5.67
C THR A 200 2.92 -8.49 -4.45
N SER A 201 3.29 -7.20 -4.57
CA SER A 201 3.07 -6.21 -3.51
C SER A 201 1.60 -6.08 -3.12
N ASN A 202 0.69 -6.01 -4.11
CA ASN A 202 -0.74 -5.93 -3.85
C ASN A 202 -1.25 -7.15 -3.05
N PHE A 203 -0.77 -8.35 -3.36
CA PHE A 203 -1.08 -9.54 -2.58
C PHE A 203 -0.58 -9.42 -1.14
N MET A 204 0.64 -8.91 -0.93
CA MET A 204 1.28 -8.76 0.38
C MET A 204 0.62 -7.68 1.25
N ILE A 205 0.09 -6.60 0.66
CA ILE A 205 -0.50 -5.47 1.40
C ILE A 205 -1.60 -5.93 2.36
N GLY A 206 -2.46 -6.83 1.93
CA GLY A 206 -3.59 -7.33 2.73
C GLY A 206 -3.14 -8.08 3.98
N VAL A 207 -2.15 -8.96 3.84
CA VAL A 207 -1.62 -9.76 4.96
C VAL A 207 -0.89 -8.87 5.96
N THR A 208 -0.02 -7.99 5.48
CA THR A 208 0.70 -7.01 6.31
C THR A 208 -0.28 -6.10 7.07
N ALA A 209 -1.32 -5.60 6.38
CA ALA A 209 -2.34 -4.75 6.99
C ALA A 209 -3.16 -5.51 8.04
N ALA A 210 -3.51 -6.77 7.78
CA ALA A 210 -4.23 -7.60 8.74
C ALA A 210 -3.43 -7.82 10.02
N ALA A 211 -2.12 -8.07 9.92
CA ALA A 211 -1.25 -8.23 11.09
C ALA A 211 -1.21 -6.95 11.95
N SER A 212 -1.11 -5.77 11.33
CA SER A 212 -1.15 -4.49 12.04
C SER A 212 -2.53 -4.21 12.61
N ALA A 213 -3.59 -4.57 11.89
CA ALA A 213 -4.98 -4.34 12.29
C ALA A 213 -5.31 -4.99 13.64
N VAL A 214 -4.75 -6.17 13.93
CA VAL A 214 -4.93 -6.84 15.23
C VAL A 214 -4.46 -5.95 16.38
N VAL A 215 -3.31 -5.27 16.22
CA VAL A 215 -2.76 -4.39 17.27
C VAL A 215 -3.65 -3.16 17.49
N TYR A 216 -4.11 -2.52 16.41
CA TYR A 216 -5.02 -1.36 16.50
C TYR A 216 -6.40 -1.74 17.03
N LEU A 217 -6.91 -2.94 16.70
CA LEU A 217 -8.16 -3.47 17.22
C LEU A 217 -8.08 -3.69 18.75
N GLN A 218 -7.01 -4.32 19.23
CA GLN A 218 -6.80 -4.56 20.67
C GLN A 218 -6.71 -3.25 21.47
N ARG A 219 -6.31 -2.15 20.84
CA ARG A 219 -6.22 -0.83 21.47
C ARG A 219 -7.49 0.01 21.33
N GLY A 220 -8.53 -0.52 20.67
CA GLY A 220 -9.79 0.19 20.47
C GLY A 220 -9.75 1.29 19.40
N TYR A 221 -8.71 1.34 18.55
CA TYR A 221 -8.59 2.33 17.48
C TYR A 221 -9.32 1.94 16.18
N MET A 222 -10.29 1.04 16.28
CA MET A 222 -11.16 0.65 15.17
C MET A 222 -12.61 0.94 15.51
N ASP A 223 -13.09 2.09 15.07
CA ASP A 223 -14.50 2.47 15.21
C ASP A 223 -15.32 1.89 14.06
N PRO A 224 -16.34 1.05 14.33
CA PRO A 224 -17.18 0.46 13.30
C PRO A 224 -17.94 1.51 12.49
N GLY A 225 -18.34 2.65 13.10
CA GLY A 225 -19.07 3.73 12.41
C GLY A 225 -18.24 4.40 11.32
N ILE A 226 -16.91 4.42 11.50
CA ILE A 226 -15.96 4.90 10.47
C ILE A 226 -15.57 3.76 9.54
N ALA A 227 -15.27 2.58 10.10
CA ALA A 227 -14.70 1.47 9.35
C ALA A 227 -15.64 0.92 8.26
N PHE A 228 -16.95 0.74 8.57
CA PHE A 228 -17.88 0.17 7.60
C PHE A 228 -18.06 1.02 6.33
N PRO A 229 -18.34 2.34 6.40
CA PRO A 229 -18.43 3.17 5.20
C PRO A 229 -17.11 3.20 4.41
N VAL A 230 -15.98 3.22 5.12
CA VAL A 230 -14.64 3.21 4.51
C VAL A 230 -14.39 1.92 3.73
N ILE A 231 -14.63 0.75 4.33
CA ILE A 231 -14.45 -0.55 3.68
C ILE A 231 -15.32 -0.66 2.43
N LEU A 232 -16.60 -0.33 2.54
CA LEU A 232 -17.54 -0.43 1.43
C LEU A 232 -17.19 0.55 0.30
N GLY A 233 -16.90 1.82 0.65
CA GLY A 233 -16.51 2.82 -0.33
C GLY A 233 -15.23 2.41 -1.08
N VAL A 234 -14.18 2.06 -0.34
CA VAL A 234 -12.90 1.64 -0.92
C VAL A 234 -13.05 0.38 -1.78
N LEU A 235 -13.81 -0.62 -1.34
CA LEU A 235 -14.03 -1.85 -2.09
C LEU A 235 -14.75 -1.59 -3.42
N CYS A 236 -15.85 -0.84 -3.39
CA CYS A 236 -16.59 -0.44 -4.59
C CYS A 236 -15.70 0.40 -5.53
N GLY A 237 -14.93 1.33 -4.96
CA GLY A 237 -13.97 2.15 -5.71
C GLY A 237 -12.88 1.32 -6.36
N ALA A 238 -12.31 0.34 -5.64
CA ALA A 238 -11.24 -0.51 -6.14
C ALA A 238 -11.71 -1.44 -7.28
N ILE A 239 -12.90 -2.03 -7.16
CA ILE A 239 -13.50 -2.86 -8.21
C ILE A 239 -13.78 -2.02 -9.46
N THR A 240 -14.31 -0.82 -9.29
CA THR A 240 -14.60 0.10 -10.38
C THR A 240 -13.32 0.60 -11.05
N GLY A 241 -12.34 0.97 -10.23
CA GLY A 241 -11.02 1.45 -10.69
C GLY A 241 -10.26 0.41 -11.49
N SER A 242 -10.26 -0.85 -11.06
CA SER A 242 -9.60 -1.94 -11.79
C SER A 242 -10.17 -2.16 -13.18
N LYS A 243 -11.48 -1.95 -13.37
CA LYS A 243 -12.16 -2.01 -14.68
C LYS A 243 -11.84 -0.78 -15.54
N LEU A 244 -11.79 0.40 -14.92
CA LEU A 244 -11.54 1.67 -15.60
C LEU A 244 -10.08 1.81 -16.07
N LEU A 245 -9.13 1.18 -15.36
CA LEU A 245 -7.70 1.18 -15.72
C LEU A 245 -7.44 0.71 -17.15
N LYS A 246 -8.24 -0.22 -17.65
CA LYS A 246 -8.13 -0.73 -19.04
C LYS A 246 -8.39 0.34 -20.10
N LYS A 247 -9.10 1.42 -19.76
CA LYS A 247 -9.53 2.48 -20.68
C LYS A 247 -8.76 3.80 -20.53
N MET A 248 -8.05 4.00 -19.41
CA MET A 248 -7.37 5.27 -19.12
C MET A 248 -5.87 5.22 -19.42
N ASN A 249 -5.30 6.39 -19.76
CA ASN A 249 -3.85 6.50 -19.92
C ASN A 249 -3.14 6.43 -18.56
N PRO A 250 -2.34 5.39 -18.29
CA PRO A 250 -1.70 5.19 -16.97
C PRO A 250 -0.75 6.33 -16.58
N LYS A 251 -0.14 7.03 -17.54
CA LYS A 251 0.81 8.13 -17.28
C LYS A 251 0.11 9.34 -16.68
N THR A 252 -1.01 9.76 -17.28
CA THR A 252 -1.80 10.91 -16.80
C THR A 252 -2.36 10.64 -15.41
N LEU A 253 -2.87 9.44 -15.19
CA LEU A 253 -3.43 9.05 -13.91
C LEU A 253 -2.38 9.08 -12.78
N ARG A 254 -1.18 8.56 -13.04
CA ARG A 254 -0.06 8.60 -12.07
C ARG A 254 0.36 10.02 -11.76
N LEU A 255 0.38 10.89 -12.76
CA LEU A 255 0.73 12.30 -12.54
C LEU A 255 -0.29 12.99 -11.65
N ILE A 256 -1.59 12.85 -11.95
CA ILE A 256 -2.67 13.43 -11.12
C ILE A 256 -2.58 12.92 -9.68
N PHE A 257 -2.39 11.61 -9.51
CA PHE A 257 -2.26 11.00 -8.19
C PHE A 257 -1.03 11.48 -7.43
N ALA A 258 0.13 11.56 -8.10
CA ALA A 258 1.36 12.04 -7.48
C ALA A 258 1.24 13.51 -7.03
N VAL A 259 0.62 14.36 -7.84
CA VAL A 259 0.37 15.77 -7.48
C VAL A 259 -0.58 15.85 -6.28
N ALA A 260 -1.71 15.14 -6.32
CA ALA A 260 -2.67 15.14 -5.23
C ALA A 260 -2.06 14.65 -3.91
N ILE A 261 -1.32 13.55 -3.94
CA ILE A 261 -0.64 13.01 -2.74
C ILE A 261 0.43 13.97 -2.23
N THR A 262 1.18 14.63 -3.12
CA THR A 262 2.20 15.59 -2.69
C THR A 262 1.59 16.79 -1.97
N LEU A 263 0.48 17.33 -2.47
CA LEU A 263 -0.22 18.43 -1.80
C LEU A 263 -0.73 18.00 -0.42
N VAL A 264 -1.33 16.84 -0.32
CA VAL A 264 -1.81 16.27 0.94
C VAL A 264 -0.67 16.00 1.91
N ALA A 265 0.46 15.47 1.42
CA ALA A 265 1.65 15.23 2.22
C ALA A 265 2.22 16.51 2.83
N LEU A 266 2.30 17.58 2.04
CA LEU A 266 2.75 18.88 2.53
C LEU A 266 1.81 19.44 3.61
N GLN A 267 0.50 19.28 3.45
CA GLN A 267 -0.48 19.68 4.45
C GLN A 267 -0.37 18.86 5.75
N MET A 268 -0.16 17.53 5.64
CA MET A 268 0.08 16.66 6.80
C MET A 268 1.33 17.07 7.58
N ILE A 269 2.45 17.34 6.88
CA ILE A 269 3.69 17.82 7.50
C ILE A 269 3.47 19.16 8.17
N TYR A 270 2.84 20.11 7.47
CA TYR A 270 2.57 21.44 8.01
C TYR A 270 1.73 21.40 9.29
N ASN A 271 0.63 20.63 9.28
CA ASN A 271 -0.22 20.46 10.45
C ASN A 271 0.50 19.72 11.59
N GLY A 272 1.32 18.71 11.26
CA GLY A 272 2.12 17.99 12.24
C GLY A 272 3.16 18.87 12.94
N VAL A 273 3.84 19.76 12.20
CA VAL A 273 4.78 20.73 12.77
C VAL A 273 4.08 21.77 13.65
N GLN A 274 2.85 22.16 13.29
CA GLN A 274 2.06 23.12 14.07
C GLN A 274 1.31 22.49 15.26
N ASN A 275 1.52 21.19 15.55
CA ASN A 275 0.83 20.48 16.63
C ASN A 275 -0.71 20.55 16.53
N LYS A 276 -1.26 20.34 15.33
CA LYS A 276 -2.70 20.40 15.05
C LYS A 276 -3.40 19.03 15.02
N PHE A 277 -2.68 17.96 15.34
CA PHE A 277 -3.20 16.58 15.41
C PHE A 277 -3.31 16.06 16.85
#